data_63df54a04b4fdb31d57ff8674194d1a2
#
_entry.id   63df54a04b4fdb31d57ff8674194d1a2
#
_cell.length_a   1.000
_cell.length_b   1.000
_cell.length_c   1.000
_cell.angle_alpha   90.00
_cell.angle_beta   90.00
_cell.angle_gamma   90.00
#
_symmetry.space_group_name_H-M   'P 1'
#
loop_
_entity.id
_entity.type
_entity.pdbx_description
1 polymer ?
#
loop_
_entity_poly.entity_id
_entity_poly.type
_entity_poly.pdbx_seq_one_letter_code
_entity_poly.pdbx_strand_id
1 'polypeptide(L)' 'HLFIVTQGEAKVLLDGQERIIRENEAFIVKGGIPHSVWNNAQAETVMIGITIKENDKE' A
#
# COMPACT_ATOMS: atom_id res chain seq x y z
N HIS A 1 -5.23 -4.30 5.49
CA HIS A 1 -4.52 -4.77 4.28
C HIS A 1 -3.05 -4.39 4.34
N LEU A 2 -2.21 -5.31 3.93
CA LEU A 2 -0.79 -5.08 3.78
C LEU A 2 -0.47 -5.02 2.29
N PHE A 3 0.26 -3.99 1.87
CA PHE A 3 0.66 -3.85 0.48
C PHE A 3 2.17 -3.78 0.39
N ILE A 4 2.73 -4.48 -0.58
CA ILE A 4 4.17 -4.54 -0.81
C ILE A 4 4.44 -4.16 -2.25
N VAL A 5 5.34 -3.19 -2.46
CA VAL A 5 5.79 -2.83 -3.80
C VAL A 5 6.94 -3.74 -4.17
N THR A 6 6.77 -4.55 -5.21
CA THR A 6 7.80 -5.48 -5.63
C THR A 6 8.60 -4.96 -6.81
N GLN A 7 8.07 -3.99 -7.52
CA GLN A 7 8.74 -3.39 -8.67
C GLN A 7 8.23 -1.96 -8.83
N GLY A 8 9.13 -1.04 -9.11
CA GLY A 8 8.75 0.33 -9.38
C GLY A 8 8.59 1.15 -8.11
N GLU A 9 7.66 2.09 -8.13
CA GLU A 9 7.49 3.02 -7.03
C GLU A 9 6.06 3.52 -7.05
N ALA A 10 5.44 3.58 -5.89
CA ALA A 10 4.06 4.05 -5.74
C ALA A 10 4.00 5.30 -4.88
N LYS A 11 3.09 6.19 -5.21
CA LYS A 11 2.74 7.31 -4.36
C LYS A 11 1.42 6.97 -3.69
N VAL A 12 1.39 7.04 -2.38
CA VAL A 12 0.24 6.62 -1.60
C VAL A 12 -0.24 7.80 -0.76
N LEU A 13 -1.53 8.04 -0.82
CA LEU A 13 -2.17 9.02 0.04
C LEU A 13 -2.94 8.27 1.10
N LEU A 14 -2.53 8.42 2.35
CA LEU A 14 -3.17 7.76 3.49
C LEU A 14 -3.64 8.82 4.46
N ASP A 15 -4.97 8.89 4.64
CA ASP A 15 -5.57 9.81 5.60
C ASP A 15 -5.03 11.23 5.43
N GLY A 16 -4.94 11.68 4.19
CA GLY A 16 -4.47 13.01 3.87
C GLY A 16 -2.97 13.19 3.83
N GLN A 17 -2.20 12.15 4.11
CA GLN A 17 -0.73 12.23 4.08
C GLN A 17 -0.16 11.47 2.90
N GLU A 18 0.72 12.13 2.17
CA GLU A 18 1.34 11.55 0.99
C GLU A 18 2.63 10.86 1.35
N ARG A 19 2.84 9.66 0.82
CA ARG A 19 4.04 8.87 1.07
C ARG A 19 4.50 8.24 -0.23
N ILE A 20 5.80 8.05 -0.36
CA ILE A 20 6.41 7.34 -1.48
C ILE A 20 6.86 5.98 -0.98
N ILE A 21 6.39 4.94 -1.65
CA ILE A 21 6.72 3.56 -1.30
C ILE A 21 7.54 3.00 -2.46
N ARG A 22 8.77 2.62 -2.16
CA ARG A 22 9.72 2.16 -3.16
C ARG A 22 9.74 0.64 -3.22
N GLU A 23 10.52 0.14 -4.15
CA GLU A 23 10.68 -1.30 -4.34
C GLU A 23 11.10 -1.98 -3.04
N ASN A 24 10.44 -3.08 -2.72
CA ASN A 24 10.66 -3.88 -1.51
C ASN A 24 10.20 -3.21 -0.22
N GLU A 25 9.47 -2.11 -0.33
CA GLU A 25 8.86 -1.48 0.84
C GLU A 25 7.40 -1.86 0.93
N ALA A 26 6.87 -1.80 2.14
CA ALA A 26 5.50 -2.19 2.41
C ALA A 26 4.80 -1.12 3.24
N PHE A 27 3.47 -1.13 3.19
CA PHE A 27 2.68 -0.27 4.05
C PHE A 27 1.39 -0.98 4.42
N ILE A 28 0.82 -0.57 5.54
CA ILE A 28 -0.41 -1.16 6.06
C ILE A 28 -1.51 -0.11 6.01
N VAL A 29 -2.68 -0.53 5.51
CA VAL A 29 -3.87 0.29 5.51
C VAL A 29 -4.89 -0.37 6.41
N LYS A 30 -5.28 0.32 7.46
CA LYS A 30 -6.33 -0.16 8.35
C LYS A 30 -7.69 0.08 7.72
N GLY A 31 -8.65 -0.73 8.09
CA GLY A 31 -10.00 -0.59 7.57
C GLY A 31 -10.58 0.78 7.89
N GLY A 32 -11.32 1.34 6.95
CA GLY A 32 -11.95 2.63 7.14
C GLY A 32 -11.06 3.84 6.90
N ILE A 33 -9.78 3.65 6.61
CA ILE A 33 -8.88 4.77 6.33
C ILE A 33 -8.94 5.10 4.85
N PRO A 34 -9.28 6.35 4.48
CA PRO A 34 -9.25 6.75 3.07
C PRO A 34 -7.85 6.64 2.50
N HIS A 35 -7.73 6.05 1.34
CA HIS A 35 -6.43 5.90 0.70
C HIS A 35 -6.56 5.92 -0.82
N SER A 36 -5.48 6.30 -1.47
CA SER A 36 -5.36 6.29 -2.92
C SER A 36 -3.92 5.93 -3.27
N VAL A 37 -3.74 5.30 -4.43
CA VAL A 37 -2.43 4.85 -4.86
C VAL A 37 -2.24 5.20 -6.32
N TRP A 38 -1.08 5.74 -6.63
CA TRP A 38 -0.71 6.09 -8.01
C TRP A 38 0.65 5.51 -8.34
N ASN A 39 0.84 5.24 -9.63
CA ASN A 39 2.15 4.87 -10.14
C ASN A 39 3.03 6.12 -10.16
N ASN A 40 4.14 6.08 -9.43
CA ASN A 40 5.08 7.19 -9.36
C ASN A 40 6.39 6.87 -10.10
N ALA A 41 6.36 5.88 -10.99
CA ALA A 41 7.51 5.50 -11.79
C ALA A 41 7.19 5.75 -13.26
N GLN A 42 8.24 5.76 -14.09
CA GLN A 42 8.03 5.90 -15.53
C GLN A 42 7.64 4.60 -16.19
N ALA A 43 7.93 3.50 -15.54
CA ALA A 43 7.57 2.18 -16.01
C ALA A 43 6.47 1.62 -15.09
N GLU A 44 6.12 0.37 -15.31
CA GLU A 44 5.08 -0.29 -14.56
C GLU A 44 5.47 -0.49 -13.09
N THR A 45 4.53 -0.26 -12.20
CA THR A 45 4.73 -0.55 -10.78
C THR A 45 3.86 -1.76 -10.43
N VAL A 46 4.46 -2.73 -9.76
CA VAL A 46 3.77 -3.94 -9.33
C VAL A 46 3.66 -3.93 -7.81
N MET A 47 2.45 -4.16 -7.34
CA MET A 47 2.17 -4.14 -5.91
C MET A 47 1.33 -5.36 -5.56
N ILE A 48 1.66 -6.02 -4.47
CA ILE A 48 0.93 -7.18 -3.98
C ILE A 48 0.16 -6.76 -2.74
N GLY A 49 -1.13 -7.08 -2.73
CA GLY A 49 -1.98 -6.81 -1.57
C GLY A 49 -2.33 -8.09 -0.85
N ILE A 50 -2.23 -8.05 0.46
CA ILE A 50 -2.57 -9.19 1.31
C ILE A 50 -3.60 -8.74 2.33
N THR A 51 -4.71 -9.46 2.38
CA THR A 51 -5.73 -9.19 3.37
C THR A 51 -5.42 -10.00 4.61
N ILE A 52 -5.32 -9.31 5.74
CA ILE A 52 -5.07 -9.95 7.02
C ILE A 52 -6.37 -9.90 7.80
N LYS A 53 -6.90 -11.05 8.14
CA LYS A 53 -8.10 -11.14 8.95
C LYS A 53 -7.73 -11.06 10.41
N GLU A 54 -8.45 -10.22 11.13
CA GLU A 54 -8.33 -10.24 12.57
C GLU A 54 -9.02 -11.48 13.10
N ASN A 55 -8.40 -12.07 14.09
CA ASN A 55 -8.99 -13.21 14.77
C ASN A 55 -9.77 -12.70 15.95
N ASP A 56 -11.04 -12.59 15.76
CA ASP A 56 -11.91 -12.08 16.80
C ASP A 56 -12.27 -13.05 17.82
N LYS A 57 -12.06 -14.14 17.77
CA LYS A 57 -12.66 -15.11 18.56
C LYS A 57 -12.01 -15.57 19.61
N GLU A 58 -12.23 -15.38 19.96
CA GLU A 58 -11.66 -15.87 20.48
C GLU A 58 -11.87 -16.11 21.05
#